data_20066debd32973f51cf2216f38587e4c
#
_entry.id   20066debd32973f51cf2216f38587e4c
#
_cell.length_a   1.000
_cell.length_b   1.000
_cell.length_c   1.000
_cell.angle_alpha   90.00
_cell.angle_beta   90.00
_cell.angle_gamma   90.00
#
_symmetry.space_group_name_H-M   'P 1'
#
loop_
_entity.id
_entity.type
_entity.pdbx_description
1 polymer ?
#
loop_
_entity_poly.entity_id
_entity_poly.type
_entity_poly.pdbx_seq_one_letter_code
_entity_poly.pdbx_strand_id
1 'polypeptide(L)'
;YIAPTAKIGENVYIAPFACVGDNAVIGDNTSLHPHATVGSGAKVGSNCILYPHATVYHDCRVGNNCILHAGSVVGADGFGFAPSPEGYEKIPQIGITILEDNVEIGANTCIDRATMGATIIRKGVKLDNLIQIAHNVEVGSHTVMASQVGVAGSTKIGEWCMFGGQVGVAGHIKVGNKVNLGAQSGVPGSIKDNQNLIGTPPIEMKNYFKSSVLFKKLPDMATELNNLKKEIEELKKQLNK
;
A
#
# COMPACT_ATOMS: atom_id res chain seq x y z
N TYR A 1 19.60 -15.89 -17.89
CA TYR A 1 20.95 -15.59 -17.42
C TYR A 1 21.07 -15.81 -15.92
N ILE A 2 22.11 -16.48 -15.48
CA ILE A 2 22.46 -16.62 -14.06
C ILE A 2 23.88 -16.14 -13.89
N ALA A 3 24.12 -15.14 -13.03
CA ALA A 3 25.44 -14.62 -12.76
C ALA A 3 26.32 -15.71 -12.09
N PRO A 4 27.60 -15.81 -12.42
CA PRO A 4 28.50 -16.83 -11.84
C PRO A 4 28.66 -16.76 -10.31
N THR A 5 28.38 -15.60 -9.73
CA THR A 5 28.45 -15.35 -8.28
C THR A 5 27.13 -15.60 -7.55
N ALA A 6 26.04 -15.88 -8.27
CA ALA A 6 24.75 -16.17 -7.68
C ALA A 6 24.76 -17.52 -6.92
N LYS A 7 24.00 -17.58 -5.83
CA LYS A 7 23.82 -18.80 -5.03
C LYS A 7 22.40 -19.33 -5.24
N ILE A 8 22.29 -20.52 -5.81
CA ILE A 8 21.02 -21.18 -6.11
C ILE A 8 20.88 -22.39 -5.19
N GLY A 9 19.76 -22.47 -4.50
CA GLY A 9 19.41 -23.59 -3.61
C GLY A 9 19.05 -24.88 -4.34
N GLU A 10 18.54 -25.84 -3.61
CA GLU A 10 18.10 -27.13 -4.15
C GLU A 10 16.71 -27.03 -4.80
N ASN A 11 16.46 -27.83 -5.83
CA ASN A 11 15.17 -27.95 -6.54
C ASN A 11 14.60 -26.60 -7.04
N VAL A 12 15.46 -25.64 -7.39
CA VAL A 12 15.05 -24.35 -7.93
C VAL A 12 14.69 -24.49 -9.41
N TYR A 13 13.50 -24.02 -9.79
CA TYR A 13 13.09 -23.93 -11.19
C TYR A 13 13.39 -22.51 -11.73
N ILE A 14 14.17 -22.45 -12.81
CA ILE A 14 14.48 -21.19 -13.50
C ILE A 14 14.06 -21.33 -14.96
N ALA A 15 12.99 -20.63 -15.33
CA ALA A 15 12.41 -20.66 -16.66
C ALA A 15 13.26 -19.90 -17.69
N PRO A 16 13.03 -20.09 -19.00
CA PRO A 16 13.67 -19.30 -20.05
C PRO A 16 13.50 -17.80 -19.84
N PHE A 17 14.55 -17.03 -20.17
CA PHE A 17 14.63 -15.58 -20.06
C PHE A 17 14.58 -15.02 -18.64
N ALA A 18 14.51 -15.84 -17.60
CA ALA A 18 14.73 -15.37 -16.23
C ALA A 18 16.16 -14.86 -16.04
N CYS A 19 16.34 -13.87 -15.16
CA CYS A 19 17.63 -13.25 -14.88
C CYS A 19 17.93 -13.26 -13.39
N VAL A 20 19.11 -13.75 -13.00
CA VAL A 20 19.61 -13.76 -11.62
C VAL A 20 20.96 -13.03 -11.59
N GLY A 21 20.99 -11.90 -10.89
CA GLY A 21 22.14 -10.99 -10.83
C GLY A 21 23.29 -11.47 -9.91
N ASP A 22 24.36 -10.72 -9.91
CA ASP A 22 25.57 -11.02 -9.12
C ASP A 22 25.27 -11.06 -7.62
N ASN A 23 25.84 -12.05 -6.93
CA ASN A 23 25.66 -12.29 -5.50
C ASN A 23 24.20 -12.44 -5.03
N ALA A 24 23.26 -12.59 -5.95
CA ALA A 24 21.88 -12.92 -5.60
C ALA A 24 21.79 -14.30 -4.96
N VAL A 25 20.81 -14.48 -4.08
CA VAL A 25 20.56 -15.75 -3.39
C VAL A 25 19.13 -16.19 -3.63
N ILE A 26 18.95 -17.43 -4.12
CA ILE A 26 17.64 -18.05 -4.30
C ILE A 26 17.57 -19.28 -3.40
N GLY A 27 16.59 -19.32 -2.51
CA GLY A 27 16.35 -20.45 -1.58
C GLY A 27 15.73 -21.64 -2.28
N ASP A 28 15.72 -22.78 -1.55
CA ASP A 28 15.29 -24.08 -2.05
C ASP A 28 13.82 -24.09 -2.52
N ASN A 29 13.51 -24.93 -3.49
CA ASN A 29 12.16 -25.13 -4.04
C ASN A 29 11.50 -23.86 -4.59
N THR A 30 12.26 -22.82 -4.90
CA THR A 30 11.74 -21.55 -5.45
C THR A 30 11.65 -21.63 -6.96
N SER A 31 10.58 -21.05 -7.52
CA SER A 31 10.31 -21.05 -8.97
C SER A 31 10.39 -19.62 -9.53
N LEU A 32 11.27 -19.43 -10.50
CA LEU A 32 11.39 -18.22 -11.30
C LEU A 32 10.77 -18.49 -12.68
N HIS A 33 9.61 -17.91 -12.95
CA HIS A 33 8.90 -18.02 -14.22
C HIS A 33 9.57 -17.19 -15.33
N PRO A 34 9.14 -17.30 -16.61
CA PRO A 34 9.77 -16.58 -17.72
C PRO A 34 9.87 -15.09 -17.46
N HIS A 35 11.03 -14.52 -17.79
CA HIS A 35 11.33 -13.08 -17.61
C HIS A 35 11.30 -12.58 -16.15
N ALA A 36 11.19 -13.44 -15.14
CA ALA A 36 11.38 -13.02 -13.76
C ALA A 36 12.82 -12.53 -13.54
N THR A 37 13.00 -11.44 -12.79
CA THR A 37 14.31 -10.85 -12.56
C THR A 37 14.59 -10.73 -11.07
N VAL A 38 15.74 -11.24 -10.64
CA VAL A 38 16.29 -11.04 -9.30
C VAL A 38 17.60 -10.29 -9.43
N GLY A 39 17.62 -9.04 -8.95
CA GLY A 39 18.74 -8.12 -9.06
C GLY A 39 19.96 -8.52 -8.23
N SER A 40 21.08 -7.87 -8.48
CA SER A 40 22.34 -8.14 -7.78
C SER A 40 22.19 -7.95 -6.26
N GLY A 41 22.76 -8.87 -5.46
CA GLY A 41 22.70 -8.84 -4.00
C GLY A 41 21.32 -9.13 -3.40
N ALA A 42 20.27 -9.25 -4.22
CA ALA A 42 18.92 -9.56 -3.74
C ALA A 42 18.82 -10.98 -3.18
N LYS A 43 17.93 -11.18 -2.21
CA LYS A 43 17.73 -12.48 -1.57
C LYS A 43 16.27 -12.89 -1.66
N VAL A 44 16.00 -14.05 -2.22
CA VAL A 44 14.69 -14.68 -2.27
C VAL A 44 14.77 -15.98 -1.44
N GLY A 45 13.87 -16.11 -0.48
CA GLY A 45 13.79 -17.27 0.41
C GLY A 45 13.33 -18.55 -0.32
N SER A 46 13.03 -19.58 0.46
CA SER A 46 12.61 -20.90 -0.03
C SER A 46 11.11 -20.95 -0.29
N ASN A 47 10.70 -21.88 -1.17
CA ASN A 47 9.30 -22.14 -1.55
C ASN A 47 8.57 -20.90 -2.11
N CYS A 48 9.28 -20.01 -2.78
CA CYS A 48 8.71 -18.82 -3.40
C CYS A 48 8.32 -19.07 -4.85
N ILE A 49 7.35 -18.30 -5.34
CA ILE A 49 6.95 -18.32 -6.75
C ILE A 49 7.04 -16.87 -7.27
N LEU A 50 7.90 -16.65 -8.25
CA LEU A 50 7.99 -15.40 -8.99
C LEU A 50 7.39 -15.63 -10.38
N TYR A 51 6.18 -15.12 -10.60
CA TYR A 51 5.46 -15.24 -11.87
C TYR A 51 6.12 -14.40 -12.99
N PRO A 52 5.69 -14.55 -14.25
CA PRO A 52 6.34 -13.86 -15.37
C PRO A 52 6.47 -12.35 -15.16
N HIS A 53 7.66 -11.83 -15.49
CA HIS A 53 8.01 -10.40 -15.32
C HIS A 53 8.00 -9.88 -13.88
N ALA A 54 7.86 -10.71 -12.86
CA ALA A 54 8.07 -10.27 -11.48
C ALA A 54 9.53 -9.85 -11.30
N THR A 55 9.75 -8.69 -10.67
CA THR A 55 11.08 -8.11 -10.52
C THR A 55 11.39 -7.80 -9.06
N VAL A 56 12.51 -8.32 -8.58
CA VAL A 56 13.10 -7.96 -7.28
C VAL A 56 14.39 -7.19 -7.55
N TYR A 57 14.42 -5.92 -7.19
CA TYR A 57 15.57 -5.05 -7.40
C TYR A 57 16.75 -5.43 -6.50
N HIS A 58 17.92 -4.83 -6.81
CA HIS A 58 19.16 -5.10 -6.09
C HIS A 58 19.03 -4.89 -4.58
N ASP A 59 19.71 -5.73 -3.81
CA ASP A 59 19.80 -5.76 -2.34
C ASP A 59 18.49 -5.97 -1.59
N CYS A 60 17.33 -6.02 -2.28
CA CYS A 60 16.04 -6.27 -1.67
C CYS A 60 15.91 -7.71 -1.15
N ARG A 61 14.99 -7.93 -0.22
CA ARG A 61 14.82 -9.22 0.45
C ARG A 61 13.37 -9.69 0.37
N VAL A 62 13.20 -10.95 -0.01
CA VAL A 62 11.94 -11.68 -0.02
C VAL A 62 12.10 -12.88 0.91
N GLY A 63 11.22 -13.00 1.89
CA GLY A 63 11.17 -14.12 2.83
C GLY A 63 10.75 -15.43 2.19
N ASN A 64 10.37 -16.41 3.01
CA ASN A 64 9.95 -17.73 2.55
C ASN A 64 8.46 -17.79 2.22
N ASN A 65 8.07 -18.74 1.37
CA ASN A 65 6.67 -19.00 0.99
C ASN A 65 5.97 -17.77 0.42
N CYS A 66 6.68 -16.90 -0.29
CA CYS A 66 6.14 -15.70 -0.91
C CYS A 66 5.70 -15.98 -2.35
N ILE A 67 4.65 -15.26 -2.77
CA ILE A 67 4.15 -15.30 -4.15
C ILE A 67 4.19 -13.88 -4.72
N LEU A 68 4.91 -13.71 -5.83
CA LEU A 68 4.97 -12.47 -6.58
C LEU A 68 4.30 -12.69 -7.92
N HIS A 69 3.11 -12.12 -8.12
CA HIS A 69 2.36 -12.27 -9.36
C HIS A 69 2.96 -11.45 -10.51
N ALA A 70 2.47 -11.72 -11.73
CA ALA A 70 3.05 -11.20 -12.96
C ALA A 70 3.18 -9.66 -12.97
N GLY A 71 4.34 -9.17 -13.38
CA GLY A 71 4.63 -7.74 -13.47
C GLY A 71 4.75 -7.02 -12.12
N SER A 72 4.71 -7.73 -10.98
CA SER A 72 4.96 -7.09 -9.69
C SER A 72 6.40 -6.62 -9.56
N VAL A 73 6.62 -5.48 -8.90
CA VAL A 73 7.94 -4.85 -8.76
C VAL A 73 8.24 -4.59 -7.28
N VAL A 74 9.32 -5.16 -6.79
CA VAL A 74 9.80 -5.02 -5.41
C VAL A 74 11.12 -4.27 -5.40
N GLY A 75 11.13 -3.05 -4.85
CA GLY A 75 12.33 -2.26 -4.63
C GLY A 75 12.69 -1.27 -5.73
N ALA A 76 11.71 -0.83 -6.56
CA ALA A 76 11.90 0.34 -7.43
C ALA A 76 12.17 1.60 -6.61
N ASP A 77 12.78 2.60 -7.22
CA ASP A 77 13.01 3.88 -6.54
C ASP A 77 11.71 4.55 -6.13
N GLY A 78 11.66 5.03 -4.91
CA GLY A 78 10.57 5.87 -4.42
C GLY A 78 10.53 7.24 -5.10
N PHE A 79 9.37 7.90 -5.01
CA PHE A 79 9.15 9.24 -5.54
C PHE A 79 9.80 10.28 -4.61
N GLY A 80 11.06 10.56 -4.86
CA GLY A 80 11.85 11.52 -4.09
C GLY A 80 12.52 12.54 -4.99
N PHE A 81 12.10 13.80 -4.89
CA PHE A 81 12.63 14.92 -5.66
C PHE A 81 12.73 16.17 -4.80
N ALA A 82 13.82 16.93 -4.95
CA ALA A 82 13.98 18.24 -4.36
C ALA A 82 13.67 19.33 -5.39
N PRO A 83 12.84 20.34 -5.06
CA PRO A 83 12.62 21.46 -5.96
C PRO A 83 13.88 22.35 -6.02
N SER A 84 14.25 22.78 -7.22
CA SER A 84 15.27 23.78 -7.47
C SER A 84 14.73 24.84 -8.44
N PRO A 85 15.39 26.00 -8.62
CA PRO A 85 14.96 27.01 -9.59
C PRO A 85 14.89 26.49 -11.04
N GLU A 86 15.64 25.42 -11.34
CA GLU A 86 15.75 24.83 -12.68
C GLU A 86 14.82 23.62 -12.88
N GLY A 87 14.12 23.16 -11.82
CA GLY A 87 13.22 22.00 -11.88
C GLY A 87 13.31 21.10 -10.65
N TYR A 88 13.15 19.80 -10.86
CA TYR A 88 13.16 18.80 -9.79
C TYR A 88 14.42 17.93 -9.88
N GLU A 89 15.23 17.95 -8.84
CA GLU A 89 16.42 17.10 -8.71
C GLU A 89 16.05 15.80 -8.02
N LYS A 90 16.43 14.66 -8.63
CA LYS A 90 16.15 13.34 -8.05
C LYS A 90 16.96 13.11 -6.79
N ILE A 91 16.28 12.70 -5.73
CA ILE A 91 16.92 12.24 -4.48
C ILE A 91 17.21 10.72 -4.62
N PRO A 92 18.49 10.30 -4.52
CA PRO A 92 18.84 8.88 -4.57
C PRO A 92 18.14 8.06 -3.51
N GLN A 93 17.63 6.89 -3.91
CA GLN A 93 16.96 5.95 -3.01
C GLN A 93 17.92 4.81 -2.70
N ILE A 94 18.60 4.88 -1.55
CA ILE A 94 19.70 3.97 -1.17
C ILE A 94 19.27 2.88 -0.18
N GLY A 95 18.03 2.93 0.29
CA GLY A 95 17.47 1.88 1.13
C GLY A 95 17.02 0.65 0.33
N ILE A 96 16.33 -0.26 0.98
CA ILE A 96 15.87 -1.53 0.41
C ILE A 96 14.37 -1.74 0.66
N THR A 97 13.83 -2.80 0.05
CA THR A 97 12.52 -3.35 0.39
C THR A 97 12.70 -4.73 1.02
N ILE A 98 11.93 -5.01 2.06
CA ILE A 98 11.89 -6.31 2.75
C ILE A 98 10.46 -6.83 2.74
N LEU A 99 10.26 -8.00 2.14
CA LEU A 99 9.05 -8.81 2.33
C LEU A 99 9.38 -9.90 3.34
N GLU A 100 8.61 -10.02 4.40
CA GLU A 100 8.72 -11.14 5.34
C GLU A 100 8.03 -12.41 4.79
N ASP A 101 7.96 -13.48 5.58
CA ASP A 101 7.42 -14.77 5.13
C ASP A 101 5.92 -14.72 4.83
N ASN A 102 5.48 -15.59 3.93
CA ASN A 102 4.06 -15.81 3.56
C ASN A 102 3.37 -14.54 2.97
N VAL A 103 4.13 -13.65 2.37
CA VAL A 103 3.60 -12.46 1.68
C VAL A 103 3.16 -12.84 0.27
N GLU A 104 2.05 -12.25 -0.16
CA GLU A 104 1.59 -12.38 -1.54
C GLU A 104 1.39 -11.00 -2.17
N ILE A 105 1.96 -10.80 -3.35
CA ILE A 105 1.96 -9.53 -4.08
C ILE A 105 1.26 -9.74 -5.42
N GLY A 106 0.15 -9.06 -5.62
CA GLY A 106 -0.68 -9.12 -6.82
C GLY A 106 0.00 -8.56 -8.07
N ALA A 107 -0.62 -8.82 -9.21
CA ALA A 107 -0.09 -8.42 -10.51
C ALA A 107 0.06 -6.90 -10.64
N ASN A 108 1.19 -6.45 -11.22
CA ASN A 108 1.51 -5.04 -11.43
C ASN A 108 1.47 -4.18 -10.14
N THR A 109 1.61 -4.79 -8.98
CA THR A 109 1.78 -4.09 -7.71
C THR A 109 3.22 -3.66 -7.54
N CYS A 110 3.43 -2.38 -7.14
CA CYS A 110 4.75 -1.80 -6.94
C CYS A 110 4.98 -1.50 -5.46
N ILE A 111 6.15 -1.91 -4.96
CA ILE A 111 6.62 -1.61 -3.60
C ILE A 111 7.96 -0.91 -3.71
N ASP A 112 7.98 0.38 -3.41
CA ASP A 112 9.18 1.18 -3.54
C ASP A 112 10.20 0.85 -2.45
N ARG A 113 11.49 1.01 -2.77
CA ARG A 113 12.54 0.99 -1.77
C ARG A 113 12.51 2.22 -0.88
N ALA A 114 13.04 2.11 0.29
CA ALA A 114 13.20 3.25 1.17
C ALA A 114 14.26 4.25 0.64
N THR A 115 14.10 5.51 0.95
CA THR A 115 15.16 6.51 0.74
C THR A 115 16.41 6.11 1.52
N MET A 116 16.26 5.75 2.79
CA MET A 116 17.25 5.13 3.68
C MET A 116 16.55 4.10 4.57
N GLY A 117 17.25 3.03 4.94
CA GLY A 117 16.69 1.93 5.72
C GLY A 117 15.85 0.99 4.87
N ALA A 118 14.59 0.72 5.26
CA ALA A 118 13.77 -0.24 4.55
C ALA A 118 12.28 0.16 4.47
N THR A 119 11.65 -0.16 3.35
CA THR A 119 10.19 -0.36 3.22
C THR A 119 9.91 -1.81 3.62
N ILE A 120 8.94 -2.05 4.50
CA ILE A 120 8.78 -3.36 5.12
C ILE A 120 7.34 -3.85 4.95
N ILE A 121 7.19 -5.03 4.37
CA ILE A 121 5.93 -5.77 4.29
C ILE A 121 6.05 -6.96 5.24
N ARG A 122 5.29 -6.92 6.33
CA ARG A 122 5.37 -7.90 7.41
C ARG A 122 4.72 -9.23 7.03
N LYS A 123 4.98 -10.24 7.84
CA LYS A 123 4.53 -11.63 7.62
C LYS A 123 3.04 -11.73 7.31
N GLY A 124 2.71 -12.52 6.30
CA GLY A 124 1.33 -12.88 5.98
C GLY A 124 0.48 -11.80 5.31
N VAL A 125 1.07 -10.67 4.96
CA VAL A 125 0.38 -9.58 4.22
C VAL A 125 -0.02 -10.07 2.82
N LYS A 126 -1.22 -9.66 2.37
CA LYS A 126 -1.74 -9.92 1.04
C LYS A 126 -2.09 -8.60 0.35
N LEU A 127 -1.39 -8.30 -0.71
CA LEU A 127 -1.65 -7.14 -1.55
C LEU A 127 -2.20 -7.62 -2.89
N ASP A 128 -3.35 -7.12 -3.27
CA ASP A 128 -4.00 -7.40 -4.55
C ASP A 128 -3.31 -6.64 -5.71
N ASN A 129 -3.89 -6.64 -6.87
CA ASN A 129 -3.33 -6.08 -8.10
C ASN A 129 -3.30 -4.56 -8.09
N LEU A 130 -2.32 -3.96 -8.81
CA LEU A 130 -2.22 -2.52 -9.06
C LEU A 130 -2.11 -1.68 -7.77
N ILE A 131 -1.53 -2.21 -6.73
CA ILE A 131 -1.28 -1.48 -5.48
C ILE A 131 0.04 -0.72 -5.57
N GLN A 132 0.09 0.47 -4.97
CA GLN A 132 1.32 1.24 -4.78
C GLN A 132 1.64 1.38 -3.30
N ILE A 133 2.77 0.83 -2.89
CA ILE A 133 3.36 1.05 -1.56
C ILE A 133 4.60 1.93 -1.74
N ALA A 134 4.55 3.14 -1.25
CA ALA A 134 5.64 4.10 -1.39
C ALA A 134 6.80 3.84 -0.41
N HIS A 135 7.89 4.62 -0.58
CA HIS A 135 9.12 4.50 0.21
C HIS A 135 8.89 4.60 1.73
N ASN A 136 9.68 3.85 2.50
CA ASN A 136 9.67 3.87 3.97
C ASN A 136 8.33 3.49 4.64
N VAL A 137 7.39 2.95 3.89
CA VAL A 137 6.13 2.40 4.44
C VAL A 137 6.42 1.12 5.20
N GLU A 138 5.67 0.89 6.26
CA GLU A 138 5.61 -0.39 6.95
C GLU A 138 4.17 -0.88 6.97
N VAL A 139 3.92 -2.10 6.48
CA VAL A 139 2.62 -2.77 6.52
C VAL A 139 2.68 -3.89 7.53
N GLY A 140 1.88 -3.80 8.58
CA GLY A 140 1.80 -4.77 9.69
C GLY A 140 1.28 -6.14 9.27
N SER A 141 1.63 -7.14 10.06
CA SER A 141 1.36 -8.55 9.77
C SER A 141 -0.11 -8.83 9.50
N HIS A 142 -0.39 -9.75 8.57
CA HIS A 142 -1.74 -10.21 8.22
C HIS A 142 -2.70 -9.13 7.71
N THR A 143 -2.20 -7.96 7.34
CA THR A 143 -3.00 -6.92 6.69
C THR A 143 -3.26 -7.29 5.24
N VAL A 144 -4.49 -7.04 4.78
CA VAL A 144 -4.92 -7.30 3.40
C VAL A 144 -5.40 -6.00 2.74
N MET A 145 -5.05 -5.81 1.47
CA MET A 145 -5.44 -4.66 0.69
C MET A 145 -5.99 -5.12 -0.66
N ALA A 146 -7.19 -4.68 -1.00
CA ALA A 146 -7.78 -4.92 -2.31
C ALA A 146 -7.15 -4.01 -3.38
N SER A 147 -7.49 -4.23 -4.64
CA SER A 147 -6.81 -3.63 -5.77
C SER A 147 -6.84 -2.09 -5.77
N GLN A 148 -5.78 -1.51 -6.37
CA GLN A 148 -5.63 -0.06 -6.55
C GLN A 148 -5.50 0.75 -5.24
N VAL A 149 -5.17 0.11 -4.11
CA VAL A 149 -4.81 0.85 -2.90
C VAL A 149 -3.50 1.60 -3.12
N GLY A 150 -3.45 2.86 -2.67
CA GLY A 150 -2.25 3.68 -2.67
C GLY A 150 -1.85 4.08 -1.24
N VAL A 151 -0.63 3.78 -0.84
CA VAL A 151 -0.09 4.18 0.47
C VAL A 151 1.12 5.08 0.26
N ALA A 152 0.99 6.34 0.67
CA ALA A 152 2.05 7.33 0.53
C ALA A 152 3.20 7.12 1.54
N GLY A 153 4.35 7.73 1.23
CA GLY A 153 5.62 7.48 1.91
C GLY A 153 5.62 7.66 3.42
N SER A 154 6.46 6.89 4.10
CA SER A 154 6.71 6.95 5.55
C SER A 154 5.50 6.62 6.43
N THR A 155 4.43 6.06 5.86
CA THR A 155 3.23 5.65 6.60
C THR A 155 3.45 4.32 7.30
N LYS A 156 2.90 4.19 8.52
CA LYS A 156 2.91 2.96 9.30
C LYS A 156 1.50 2.41 9.41
N ILE A 157 1.28 1.20 8.88
CA ILE A 157 0.00 0.50 8.93
C ILE A 157 0.13 -0.64 9.93
N GLY A 158 -0.84 -0.74 10.82
CA GLY A 158 -0.90 -1.79 11.84
C GLY A 158 -1.21 -3.18 11.29
N GLU A 159 -1.37 -4.12 12.20
CA GLU A 159 -1.65 -5.51 11.90
C GLU A 159 -3.14 -5.77 11.69
N TRP A 160 -3.47 -6.82 10.91
CA TRP A 160 -4.84 -7.29 10.69
C TRP A 160 -5.80 -6.22 10.13
N CYS A 161 -5.28 -5.27 9.38
CA CYS A 161 -6.10 -4.27 8.69
C CYS A 161 -6.69 -4.84 7.41
N MET A 162 -7.85 -4.31 7.00
CA MET A 162 -8.51 -4.64 5.74
C MET A 162 -8.84 -3.36 4.98
N PHE A 163 -8.25 -3.18 3.81
CA PHE A 163 -8.48 -2.01 2.97
C PHE A 163 -9.23 -2.42 1.71
N GLY A 164 -10.38 -1.80 1.49
CA GLY A 164 -11.16 -1.94 0.26
C GLY A 164 -10.43 -1.35 -0.94
N GLY A 165 -10.89 -1.68 -2.14
CA GLY A 165 -10.28 -1.19 -3.38
C GLY A 165 -10.24 0.34 -3.47
N GLN A 166 -9.19 0.87 -4.08
CA GLN A 166 -9.00 2.31 -4.33
C GLN A 166 -8.90 3.16 -3.05
N VAL A 167 -8.56 2.58 -1.92
CA VAL A 167 -8.25 3.36 -0.71
C VAL A 167 -6.95 4.13 -0.93
N GLY A 168 -6.96 5.43 -0.62
CA GLY A 168 -5.78 6.30 -0.63
C GLY A 168 -5.36 6.69 0.79
N VAL A 169 -4.10 6.48 1.15
CA VAL A 169 -3.57 6.79 2.48
C VAL A 169 -2.47 7.85 2.38
N ALA A 170 -2.63 8.96 3.09
CA ALA A 170 -1.66 10.05 3.11
C ALA A 170 -0.32 9.62 3.73
N GLY A 171 0.75 10.36 3.40
CA GLY A 171 2.09 10.11 3.92
C GLY A 171 2.27 10.51 5.39
N HIS A 172 3.29 9.93 6.02
CA HIS A 172 3.73 10.26 7.38
C HIS A 172 2.69 10.09 8.48
N ILE A 173 1.69 9.24 8.27
CA ILE A 173 0.64 8.95 9.25
C ILE A 173 0.76 7.53 9.83
N LYS A 174 -0.03 7.27 10.88
CA LYS A 174 -0.14 5.95 11.50
C LYS A 174 -1.59 5.47 11.40
N VAL A 175 -1.80 4.31 10.82
CA VAL A 175 -3.05 3.55 10.88
C VAL A 175 -2.88 2.46 11.94
N GLY A 176 -3.78 2.40 12.90
CA GLY A 176 -3.75 1.43 14.00
C GLY A 176 -4.00 -0.01 13.55
N ASN A 177 -4.06 -0.92 14.52
CA ASN A 177 -4.33 -2.33 14.26
C ASN A 177 -5.83 -2.58 14.03
N LYS A 178 -6.15 -3.61 13.25
CA LYS A 178 -7.54 -4.06 12.99
C LYS A 178 -8.44 -2.95 12.47
N VAL A 179 -7.89 -2.09 11.63
CA VAL A 179 -8.64 -1.02 10.95
C VAL A 179 -9.22 -1.54 9.65
N ASN A 180 -10.52 -1.32 9.45
CA ASN A 180 -11.22 -1.65 8.21
C ASN A 180 -11.57 -0.35 7.47
N LEU A 181 -11.12 -0.23 6.23
CA LEU A 181 -11.42 0.89 5.35
C LEU A 181 -12.30 0.43 4.19
N GLY A 182 -13.46 1.01 4.07
CA GLY A 182 -14.34 0.78 2.92
C GLY A 182 -13.70 1.27 1.61
N ALA A 183 -14.13 0.71 0.48
CA ALA A 183 -13.61 1.07 -0.83
C ALA A 183 -13.70 2.60 -1.09
N GLN A 184 -12.73 3.13 -1.86
CA GLN A 184 -12.64 4.55 -2.23
C GLN A 184 -12.51 5.51 -1.04
N SER A 185 -12.08 5.04 0.12
CA SER A 185 -11.81 5.91 1.26
C SER A 185 -10.50 6.69 1.08
N GLY A 186 -10.54 7.99 1.38
CA GLY A 186 -9.36 8.86 1.42
C GLY A 186 -8.97 9.16 2.87
N VAL A 187 -7.79 8.72 3.28
CA VAL A 187 -7.29 8.82 4.66
C VAL A 187 -6.26 9.95 4.78
N PRO A 188 -6.65 11.15 5.26
CA PRO A 188 -5.74 12.30 5.33
C PRO A 188 -4.91 12.35 6.63
N GLY A 189 -5.21 11.52 7.63
CA GLY A 189 -4.57 11.56 8.94
C GLY A 189 -4.61 10.22 9.68
N SER A 190 -3.95 10.19 10.84
CA SER A 190 -3.79 8.96 11.62
C SER A 190 -5.12 8.39 12.13
N ILE A 191 -5.23 7.08 12.18
CA ILE A 191 -6.41 6.32 12.61
C ILE A 191 -6.05 5.45 13.81
N LYS A 192 -6.92 5.42 14.82
CA LYS A 192 -6.77 4.56 16.02
C LYS A 192 -7.13 3.11 15.69
N ASP A 193 -6.75 2.20 16.59
CA ASP A 193 -7.07 0.77 16.48
C ASP A 193 -8.59 0.49 16.41
N ASN A 194 -8.95 -0.62 15.78
CA ASN A 194 -10.30 -1.18 15.72
C ASN A 194 -11.37 -0.26 15.09
N GLN A 195 -10.99 0.61 14.18
CA GLN A 195 -11.94 1.50 13.49
C GLN A 195 -12.49 0.86 12.21
N ASN A 196 -13.79 1.08 11.94
CA ASN A 196 -14.46 0.72 10.69
C ASN A 196 -14.94 2.00 10.02
N LEU A 197 -14.23 2.44 8.98
CA LEU A 197 -14.41 3.74 8.36
C LEU A 197 -14.65 3.62 6.85
N ILE A 198 -15.37 4.60 6.30
CA ILE A 198 -15.57 4.73 4.85
C ILE A 198 -15.75 6.20 4.47
N GLY A 199 -15.36 6.56 3.26
CA GLY A 199 -15.56 7.88 2.67
C GLY A 199 -14.30 8.73 2.61
N THR A 200 -14.45 9.98 2.18
CA THR A 200 -13.37 10.95 2.05
C THR A 200 -13.83 12.31 2.61
N PRO A 201 -13.36 12.72 3.79
CA PRO A 201 -12.57 11.94 4.74
C PRO A 201 -13.33 10.74 5.29
N PRO A 202 -12.64 9.71 5.83
CA PRO A 202 -13.31 8.52 6.33
C PRO A 202 -13.97 8.83 7.68
N ILE A 203 -15.25 8.44 7.77
CA ILE A 203 -16.04 8.50 8.99
C ILE A 203 -16.55 7.12 9.36
N GLU A 204 -17.06 6.98 10.58
CA GLU A 204 -17.63 5.71 11.04
C GLU A 204 -18.70 5.23 10.04
N MET A 205 -18.64 3.95 9.63
CA MET A 205 -19.40 3.38 8.52
C MET A 205 -20.92 3.54 8.68
N LYS A 206 -21.45 3.37 9.89
CA LYS A 206 -22.87 3.55 10.17
C LYS A 206 -23.33 4.99 9.94
N ASN A 207 -22.50 5.97 10.30
CA ASN A 207 -22.78 7.38 10.09
C ASN A 207 -22.67 7.76 8.61
N TYR A 208 -21.68 7.17 7.89
CA TYR A 208 -21.54 7.37 6.45
C TYR A 208 -22.82 6.97 5.71
N PHE A 209 -23.36 5.78 5.95
CA PHE A 209 -24.59 5.32 5.28
C PHE A 209 -25.80 6.19 5.62
N LYS A 210 -25.95 6.63 6.86
CA LYS A 210 -27.00 7.59 7.23
C LYS A 210 -26.86 8.92 6.48
N SER A 211 -25.64 9.46 6.40
CA SER A 211 -25.36 10.71 5.71
C SER A 211 -25.57 10.60 4.21
N SER A 212 -25.19 9.47 3.59
CA SER A 212 -25.33 9.25 2.15
C SER A 212 -26.79 9.30 1.69
N VAL A 213 -27.72 8.80 2.49
CA VAL A 213 -29.17 8.89 2.20
C VAL A 213 -29.65 10.34 2.21
N LEU A 214 -29.08 11.17 3.08
CA LEU A 214 -29.47 12.58 3.25
C LEU A 214 -28.76 13.51 2.27
N PHE A 215 -27.63 13.07 1.68
CA PHE A 215 -26.77 13.93 0.87
C PHE A 215 -27.53 14.69 -0.24
N LYS A 216 -28.47 14.02 -0.93
CA LYS A 216 -29.29 14.62 -1.98
C LYS A 216 -30.29 15.64 -1.45
N LYS A 217 -30.63 15.58 -0.15
CA LYS A 217 -31.61 16.47 0.50
C LYS A 217 -30.96 17.65 1.21
N LEU A 218 -29.62 17.71 1.29
CA LEU A 218 -28.92 18.78 1.99
C LEU A 218 -29.31 20.19 1.54
N PRO A 219 -29.50 20.52 0.23
CA PRO A 219 -29.95 21.85 -0.19
C PRO A 219 -31.32 22.22 0.36
N ASP A 220 -32.26 21.28 0.34
CA ASP A 220 -33.63 21.48 0.84
C ASP A 220 -33.63 21.66 2.36
N MET A 221 -32.87 20.82 3.08
CA MET A 221 -32.69 20.92 4.52
C MET A 221 -32.07 22.25 4.94
N ALA A 222 -31.10 22.76 4.17
CA ALA A 222 -30.49 24.07 4.43
C ALA A 222 -31.50 25.21 4.27
N THR A 223 -32.35 25.12 3.25
CA THR A 223 -33.43 26.11 3.02
C THR A 223 -34.45 26.08 4.13
N GLU A 224 -34.92 24.89 4.52
CA GLU A 224 -35.87 24.68 5.62
C GLU A 224 -35.31 25.23 6.96
N LEU A 225 -34.04 24.89 7.25
CA LEU A 225 -33.37 25.41 8.46
C LEU A 225 -33.34 26.94 8.51
N ASN A 226 -33.06 27.59 7.38
CA ASN A 226 -33.05 29.06 7.30
C ASN A 226 -34.47 29.66 7.48
N ASN A 227 -35.50 29.01 6.96
CA ASN A 227 -36.86 29.45 7.15
C ASN A 227 -37.31 29.32 8.62
N LEU A 228 -37.02 28.15 9.24
CA LEU A 228 -37.28 27.92 10.67
C LEU A 228 -36.58 28.97 11.58
N LYS A 229 -35.33 29.33 11.26
CA LYS A 229 -34.62 30.36 11.99
C LYS A 229 -35.33 31.73 11.93
N LYS A 230 -35.83 32.14 10.75
CA LYS A 230 -36.58 33.38 10.59
C LYS A 230 -37.89 33.36 11.39
N GLU A 231 -38.62 32.25 11.31
CA GLU A 231 -39.87 32.06 12.04
C GLU A 231 -39.67 32.16 13.57
N ILE A 232 -38.61 31.53 14.07
CA ILE A 232 -38.23 31.62 15.49
C ILE A 232 -37.90 33.08 15.88
N GLU A 233 -37.20 33.81 15.04
CA GLU A 233 -36.90 35.24 15.32
C GLU A 233 -38.15 36.11 15.34
N GLU A 234 -39.12 35.85 14.45
CA GLU A 234 -40.41 36.56 14.42
C GLU A 234 -41.24 36.23 15.66
N LEU A 235 -41.34 34.96 16.06
CA LEU A 235 -42.02 34.55 17.28
C LEU A 235 -41.40 35.17 18.54
N LYS A 236 -40.08 35.24 18.63
CA LYS A 236 -39.39 35.93 19.74
C LYS A 236 -39.72 37.40 19.79
N LYS A 237 -39.83 38.08 18.64
CA LYS A 237 -40.24 39.52 18.60
C LYS A 237 -41.69 39.72 19.03
N GLN A 238 -42.57 38.77 18.78
CA GLN A 238 -43.96 38.81 19.21
C GLN A 238 -44.12 38.58 20.72
N LEU A 239 -43.30 37.68 21.30
CA LEU A 239 -43.31 37.38 22.73
C LEU A 239 -42.72 38.47 23.61
N ASN A 240 -41.88 39.36 23.05
CA ASN A 240 -41.22 40.45 23.76
C ASN A 240 -41.97 41.78 23.57
N LYS A 241 -43.16 41.80 22.97
CA LYS A 241 -44.11 42.88 22.90
C LYS A 241 -45.20 42.69 23.95
#